data_1ba6047987be8ebefd240c18c2878516
#
_entry.id   1ba6047987be8ebefd240c18c2878516
#
_cell.length_a   1.000
_cell.length_b   1.000
_cell.length_c   1.000
_cell.angle_alpha   90.00
_cell.angle_beta   90.00
_cell.angle_gamma   90.00
#
_symmetry.space_group_name_H-M   'P 1'
#
loop_
_entity.id
_entity.type
_entity.pdbx_description
1 polymer ?
#
loop_
_entity_poly.entity_id
_entity_poly.type
_entity_poly.pdbx_seq_one_letter_code
_entity_poly.pdbx_strand_id
1 'polypeptide(L)'
;MPTAMESVFTGSITIDGERVTVRRTAGGEVWLTQSEIARLFGVFEAAVRANIRAIYRSEALRRGRTLRIVHGVELYSLEMIAALAFRLRSLESEAFRRWLLRPAGPEIRLVAIAGEEPVC
;
A
#
# COMPACT_ATOMS: atom_id res chain seq x y z
N MET A 1 12.94 -14.27 1.67
CA MET A 1 13.34 -12.88 1.60
C MET A 1 13.37 -12.40 0.18
N PRO A 2 12.71 -11.32 -0.12
CA PRO A 2 12.71 -10.86 -1.50
C PRO A 2 14.09 -10.36 -1.89
N THR A 3 14.45 -10.61 -3.11
CA THR A 3 15.69 -10.12 -3.63
C THR A 3 15.51 -8.69 -4.07
N ALA A 4 16.61 -8.01 -4.32
CA ALA A 4 16.52 -6.65 -4.85
C ALA A 4 15.75 -6.63 -6.15
N MET A 5 15.90 -7.69 -6.94
CA MET A 5 15.20 -7.77 -8.22
C MET A 5 13.69 -7.82 -8.02
N GLU A 6 13.22 -8.58 -7.03
CA GLU A 6 11.79 -8.63 -6.74
C GLU A 6 11.27 -7.27 -6.33
N SER A 7 12.02 -6.54 -5.50
CA SER A 7 11.61 -5.22 -5.09
C SER A 7 11.53 -4.26 -6.28
N VAL A 8 12.42 -4.40 -7.23
CA VAL A 8 12.39 -3.56 -8.41
C VAL A 8 11.11 -3.78 -9.19
N PHE A 9 10.64 -5.04 -9.28
CA PHE A 9 9.45 -5.34 -10.08
C PHE A 9 8.14 -5.11 -9.33
N THR A 10 8.14 -5.19 -8.02
CA THR A 10 6.89 -5.09 -7.27
C THR A 10 6.85 -3.90 -6.32
N GLY A 11 7.99 -3.22 -6.12
CA GLY A 11 8.05 -2.18 -5.13
C GLY A 11 8.14 -2.78 -3.74
N SER A 12 8.15 -1.94 -2.73
CA SER A 12 8.22 -2.41 -1.35
C SER A 12 7.70 -1.35 -0.41
N ILE A 13 7.29 -1.80 0.77
CA ILE A 13 6.87 -0.91 1.85
C ILE A 13 7.58 -1.37 3.11
N THR A 14 8.12 -0.43 3.85
CA THR A 14 8.76 -0.71 5.13
C THR A 14 8.15 0.19 6.19
N ILE A 15 7.86 -0.36 7.35
CA ILE A 15 7.36 0.40 8.48
C ILE A 15 8.29 0.15 9.65
N ASP A 16 8.93 1.23 10.14
CA ASP A 16 9.88 1.14 11.24
C ASP A 16 9.44 2.17 12.26
N GLY A 17 8.75 1.72 13.30
CA GLY A 17 8.12 2.62 14.25
C GLY A 17 7.07 3.44 13.53
N GLU A 18 7.26 4.75 13.50
CA GLU A 18 6.33 5.60 12.78
C GLU A 18 6.83 5.99 11.40
N ARG A 19 7.99 5.51 11.01
CA ARG A 19 8.56 5.85 9.71
C ARG A 19 8.08 4.87 8.66
N VAL A 20 7.44 5.37 7.63
CA VAL A 20 6.95 4.56 6.53
C VAL A 20 7.73 4.92 5.28
N THR A 21 8.29 3.91 4.62
CA THR A 21 9.01 4.12 3.38
C THR A 21 8.33 3.29 2.30
N VAL A 22 7.94 3.95 1.22
CA VAL A 22 7.29 3.28 0.09
C VAL A 22 8.19 3.45 -1.12
N ARG A 23 8.63 2.34 -1.69
CA ARG A 23 9.45 2.36 -2.90
C ARG A 23 8.58 1.82 -4.03
N ARG A 24 8.32 2.66 -5.00
CA ARG A 24 7.46 2.30 -6.12
C ARG A 24 8.28 1.77 -7.26
N THR A 25 7.64 0.97 -8.11
CA THR A 25 8.28 0.52 -9.34
C THR A 25 8.45 1.70 -10.28
N ALA A 26 9.11 1.49 -11.39
CA ALA A 26 9.26 2.54 -12.40
C ALA A 26 7.91 3.04 -12.88
N GLY A 27 6.89 2.19 -12.84
CA GLY A 27 5.55 2.61 -13.22
C GLY A 27 4.75 3.24 -12.09
N GLY A 28 5.37 3.44 -10.93
CA GLY A 28 4.70 4.08 -9.82
C GLY A 28 3.84 3.15 -8.98
N GLU A 29 4.05 1.84 -9.08
CA GLU A 29 3.18 0.86 -8.44
C GLU A 29 3.84 0.15 -7.29
N VAL A 30 3.03 -0.42 -6.42
CA VAL A 30 3.46 -1.34 -5.37
C VAL A 30 2.50 -2.52 -5.39
N TRP A 31 3.05 -3.73 -5.37
CA TRP A 31 2.26 -4.97 -5.38
C TRP A 31 2.83 -5.90 -4.33
N LEU A 32 2.00 -6.32 -3.38
CA LEU A 32 2.42 -7.20 -2.31
C LEU A 32 1.51 -8.42 -2.22
N THR A 33 2.07 -9.54 -1.74
CA THR A 33 1.27 -10.74 -1.48
C THR A 33 0.56 -10.60 -0.14
N GLN A 34 -0.41 -11.47 0.11
CA GLN A 34 -1.08 -11.49 1.41
C GLN A 34 -0.08 -11.70 2.54
N SER A 35 0.87 -12.58 2.33
CA SER A 35 1.88 -12.90 3.33
C SER A 35 2.74 -11.67 3.63
N GLU A 36 3.12 -10.94 2.59
CA GLU A 36 3.89 -9.73 2.77
C GLU A 36 3.10 -8.65 3.51
N ILE A 37 1.82 -8.52 3.19
CA ILE A 37 0.96 -7.55 3.85
C ILE A 37 0.80 -7.92 5.33
N ALA A 38 0.61 -9.20 5.62
CA ALA A 38 0.46 -9.64 7.00
C ALA A 38 1.72 -9.30 7.79
N ARG A 39 2.88 -9.57 7.19
CA ARG A 39 4.15 -9.28 7.86
C ARG A 39 4.33 -7.77 8.03
N LEU A 40 3.96 -7.00 7.01
CA LEU A 40 4.10 -5.56 7.06
C LEU A 40 3.30 -4.96 8.23
N PHE A 41 2.07 -5.40 8.40
CA PHE A 41 1.21 -4.84 9.43
C PHE A 41 1.26 -5.61 10.74
N GLY A 42 2.06 -6.68 10.81
CA GLY A 42 2.18 -7.43 12.06
C GLY A 42 0.91 -8.12 12.47
N VAL A 43 0.15 -8.65 11.51
CA VAL A 43 -1.11 -9.33 11.79
C VAL A 43 -1.08 -10.72 11.18
N PHE A 44 -2.06 -11.56 11.53
CA PHE A 44 -2.14 -12.89 10.95
C PHE A 44 -2.62 -12.81 9.50
N GLU A 45 -2.13 -13.72 8.69
CA GLU A 45 -2.51 -13.75 7.29
C GLU A 45 -4.01 -13.98 7.13
N ALA A 46 -4.61 -14.75 8.04
CA ALA A 46 -6.04 -14.99 8.00
C ALA A 46 -6.83 -13.70 8.14
N ALA A 47 -6.33 -12.77 8.95
CA ALA A 47 -6.99 -11.47 9.11
C ALA A 47 -6.90 -10.67 7.83
N VAL A 48 -5.75 -10.73 7.15
CA VAL A 48 -5.60 -10.05 5.87
C VAL A 48 -6.58 -10.62 4.87
N ARG A 49 -6.64 -11.94 4.77
CA ARG A 49 -7.51 -12.62 3.80
C ARG A 49 -8.98 -12.27 4.04
N ALA A 50 -9.40 -12.31 5.31
CA ALA A 50 -10.80 -12.02 5.62
C ALA A 50 -11.17 -10.59 5.27
N ASN A 51 -10.25 -9.66 5.50
CA ASN A 51 -10.53 -8.26 5.20
C ASN A 51 -10.48 -7.98 3.70
N ILE A 52 -9.63 -8.66 2.96
CA ILE A 52 -9.63 -8.53 1.50
C ILE A 52 -10.99 -8.98 0.95
N ARG A 53 -11.49 -10.11 1.45
CA ARG A 53 -12.81 -10.59 1.01
C ARG A 53 -13.90 -9.58 1.33
N ALA A 54 -13.85 -9.00 2.52
CA ALA A 54 -14.85 -8.03 2.92
C ALA A 54 -14.79 -6.79 2.04
N ILE A 55 -13.59 -6.33 1.70
CA ILE A 55 -13.43 -5.15 0.86
C ILE A 55 -14.02 -5.41 -0.53
N TYR A 56 -13.73 -6.56 -1.12
CA TYR A 56 -14.28 -6.87 -2.43
C TYR A 56 -15.78 -7.08 -2.38
N ARG A 57 -16.28 -7.71 -1.30
CA ARG A 57 -17.70 -7.95 -1.16
C ARG A 57 -18.48 -6.64 -1.03
N SER A 58 -17.88 -5.64 -0.41
CA SER A 58 -18.51 -4.33 -0.27
C SER A 58 -18.41 -3.51 -1.55
N GLU A 59 -17.66 -4.00 -2.55
CA GLU A 59 -17.43 -3.32 -3.80
C GLU A 59 -16.71 -1.99 -3.66
N ALA A 60 -16.01 -1.82 -2.55
CA ALA A 60 -15.22 -0.60 -2.35
C ALA A 60 -14.06 -0.54 -3.34
N LEU A 61 -13.50 -1.69 -3.70
CA LEU A 61 -12.41 -1.75 -4.66
C LEU A 61 -12.71 -2.82 -5.70
N ARG A 62 -12.15 -2.65 -6.88
CA ARG A 62 -12.36 -3.58 -7.99
C ARG A 62 -11.17 -4.50 -8.13
N ARG A 63 -11.45 -5.81 -8.32
CA ARG A 63 -10.38 -6.79 -8.47
C ARG A 63 -9.48 -6.47 -9.66
N GLY A 64 -10.07 -6.01 -10.76
CA GLY A 64 -9.28 -5.73 -11.95
C GLY A 64 -8.21 -4.70 -11.78
N ARG A 65 -8.38 -3.80 -10.80
CA ARG A 65 -7.40 -2.75 -10.56
C ARG A 65 -6.49 -3.05 -9.39
N THR A 66 -6.91 -3.90 -8.48
CA THR A 66 -6.21 -4.09 -7.21
C THR A 66 -5.60 -5.46 -7.05
N LEU A 67 -5.89 -6.40 -7.95
CA LEU A 67 -5.39 -7.76 -7.87
C LEU A 67 -4.67 -8.11 -9.18
N ARG A 68 -3.48 -8.68 -9.04
CA ARG A 68 -2.72 -9.16 -10.18
C ARG A 68 -2.22 -10.56 -9.83
N ILE A 69 -2.29 -11.47 -10.77
CA ILE A 69 -1.81 -12.82 -10.54
C ILE A 69 -0.59 -13.05 -11.42
N VAL A 70 0.54 -13.35 -10.79
CA VAL A 70 1.79 -13.55 -11.51
C VAL A 70 2.33 -14.91 -11.09
N HIS A 71 2.47 -15.82 -12.05
CA HIS A 71 2.96 -17.18 -11.79
C HIS A 71 2.16 -17.85 -10.66
N GLY A 72 0.85 -17.66 -10.67
CA GLY A 72 -0.02 -18.27 -9.67
C GLY A 72 -0.05 -17.59 -8.32
N VAL A 73 0.69 -16.49 -8.17
CA VAL A 73 0.74 -15.78 -6.89
C VAL A 73 -0.09 -14.51 -7.01
N GLU A 74 -0.97 -14.31 -6.03
CA GLU A 74 -1.83 -13.13 -6.00
C GLU A 74 -1.08 -11.96 -5.38
N LEU A 75 -1.09 -10.84 -6.07
CA LEU A 75 -0.46 -9.60 -5.61
C LEU A 75 -1.54 -8.54 -5.52
N TYR A 76 -1.43 -7.71 -4.49
CA TYR A 76 -2.42 -6.67 -4.23
C TYR A 76 -1.78 -5.29 -4.32
N SER A 77 -2.50 -4.35 -4.89
CA SER A 77 -2.00 -3.01 -5.16
C SER A 77 -1.92 -2.16 -3.90
N LEU A 78 -1.25 -1.03 -4.01
CA LEU A 78 -1.17 -0.08 -2.91
C LEU A 78 -2.57 0.37 -2.46
N GLU A 79 -3.51 0.45 -3.41
CA GLU A 79 -4.88 0.80 -3.07
C GLU A 79 -5.48 -0.19 -2.09
N MET A 80 -5.28 -1.48 -2.32
CA MET A 80 -5.78 -2.50 -1.40
C MET A 80 -5.03 -2.43 -0.07
N ILE A 81 -3.72 -2.22 -0.12
CA ILE A 81 -2.92 -2.14 1.10
C ILE A 81 -3.41 -0.97 1.96
N ALA A 82 -3.70 0.17 1.33
CA ALA A 82 -4.23 1.33 2.04
C ALA A 82 -5.58 1.02 2.67
N ALA A 83 -6.47 0.37 1.92
CA ALA A 83 -7.78 0.02 2.46
C ALA A 83 -7.64 -0.92 3.66
N LEU A 84 -6.70 -1.86 3.58
CA LEU A 84 -6.47 -2.78 4.69
C LEU A 84 -5.95 -2.05 5.92
N ALA A 85 -5.14 -1.02 5.75
CA ALA A 85 -4.61 -0.28 6.87
C ALA A 85 -5.71 0.36 7.71
N PHE A 86 -6.86 0.66 7.11
CA PHE A 86 -7.98 1.24 7.84
C PHE A 86 -8.88 0.20 8.47
N ARG A 87 -8.65 -1.08 8.18
CA ARG A 87 -9.46 -2.16 8.73
C ARG A 87 -8.69 -3.02 9.74
N LEU A 88 -7.38 -3.06 9.64
CA LEU A 88 -6.55 -3.85 10.53
C LEU A 88 -6.09 -2.99 11.71
N ARG A 89 -5.85 -3.66 12.85
CA ARG A 89 -5.48 -2.93 14.07
C ARG A 89 -4.13 -3.39 14.54
N SER A 90 -3.13 -2.54 14.36
CA SER A 90 -1.78 -2.79 14.85
C SER A 90 -1.05 -1.47 14.90
N LEU A 91 0.11 -1.45 15.53
CA LEU A 91 0.93 -0.24 15.53
C LEU A 91 1.36 0.12 14.13
N GLU A 92 1.70 -0.91 13.34
CA GLU A 92 2.14 -0.69 11.98
C GLU A 92 1.03 -0.16 11.08
N SER A 93 -0.18 -0.69 11.23
CA SER A 93 -1.28 -0.18 10.40
C SER A 93 -1.62 1.24 10.82
N GLU A 94 -1.49 1.57 12.09
CA GLU A 94 -1.71 2.93 12.54
C GLU A 94 -0.67 3.88 11.96
N ALA A 95 0.59 3.46 11.94
CA ALA A 95 1.65 4.27 11.35
C ALA A 95 1.38 4.49 9.87
N PHE A 96 0.91 3.45 9.17
CA PHE A 96 0.64 3.57 7.76
C PHE A 96 -0.55 4.50 7.49
N ARG A 97 -1.58 4.41 8.33
CA ARG A 97 -2.72 5.32 8.21
C ARG A 97 -2.28 6.78 8.38
N ARG A 98 -1.42 7.05 9.35
CA ARG A 98 -0.91 8.41 9.54
C ARG A 98 -0.12 8.86 8.33
N TRP A 99 0.67 7.96 7.77
CA TRP A 99 1.45 8.29 6.58
C TRP A 99 0.53 8.63 5.40
N LEU A 100 -0.53 7.85 5.22
CA LEU A 100 -1.47 8.09 4.13
C LEU A 100 -2.15 9.45 4.27
N LEU A 101 -2.41 9.87 5.50
CA LEU A 101 -3.15 11.09 5.76
C LEU A 101 -2.26 12.29 6.04
N ARG A 102 -0.96 12.15 5.90
CA ARG A 102 -0.06 13.26 6.20
C ARG A 102 -0.28 14.40 5.23
N PRO A 103 0.03 15.62 5.65
CA PRO A 103 -0.09 16.76 4.75
C PRO A 103 0.89 16.66 3.61
N ALA A 104 0.59 17.30 2.50
CA ALA A 104 1.48 17.30 1.36
C ALA A 104 2.84 17.86 1.74
N GLY A 105 3.88 17.21 1.26
CA GLY A 105 5.23 17.65 1.53
C GLY A 105 5.61 18.86 0.72
N PRO A 106 6.74 19.45 1.07
CA PRO A 106 7.17 20.66 0.37
C PRO A 106 7.32 20.51 -1.13
N GLU A 107 7.86 19.39 -1.56
CA GLU A 107 8.06 19.25 -2.97
C GLU A 107 6.75 19.07 -3.72
N ILE A 108 5.74 18.50 -3.11
CA ILE A 108 4.44 18.42 -3.74
C ILE A 108 3.84 19.80 -3.87
N ARG A 109 4.03 20.60 -2.82
CA ARG A 109 3.53 21.95 -2.86
C ARG A 109 4.22 22.77 -3.93
N LEU A 110 5.51 22.61 -4.08
CA LEU A 110 6.25 23.33 -5.10
C LEU A 110 5.77 22.94 -6.49
N VAL A 111 5.52 21.67 -6.70
CA VAL A 111 5.03 21.23 -7.98
C VAL A 111 3.67 21.84 -8.27
N ALA A 112 2.80 21.87 -7.27
CA ALA A 112 1.49 22.45 -7.47
C ALA A 112 1.58 23.92 -7.81
N ILE A 113 2.46 24.63 -7.12
CA ILE A 113 2.64 26.04 -7.41
C ILE A 113 3.18 26.25 -8.80
N ALA A 114 4.18 25.49 -9.17
CA ALA A 114 4.75 25.62 -10.48
C ALA A 114 3.80 25.13 -11.54
N GLY A 115 3.06 24.14 -11.24
CA GLY A 115 2.20 23.50 -12.20
C GLY A 115 0.94 24.26 -12.44
N GLU A 116 0.45 24.98 -11.48
CA GLU A 116 -0.69 25.57 -11.67
C GLU A 116 -1.16 26.22 -10.58
N GLU A 117 -1.89 26.86 -10.52
CA GLU A 117 -2.26 27.51 -9.57
C GLU A 117 -2.93 26.86 -8.68
N PRO A 118 -2.66 26.96 -7.77
CA PRO A 118 -3.12 26.23 -6.80
C PRO A 118 -4.45 26.60 -6.57
N VAL A 119 -5.04 25.99 -6.60
CA VAL A 119 -6.16 26.14 -6.38
C VAL A 119 -6.48 26.47 -5.24
N CYS A 120 -5.98 26.57 -4.60
CA CYS A 120 -6.12 26.91 -3.49
C CYS A 120 -6.89 27.05 -3.09
#